data_c739cb299f1d3475e62956b4e33cadbc
#
_entry.id   c739cb299f1d3475e62956b4e33cadbc
#
_cell.length_a   1.000
_cell.length_b   1.000
_cell.length_c   1.000
_cell.angle_alpha   90.00
_cell.angle_beta   90.00
_cell.angle_gamma   90.00
#
_symmetry.space_group_name_H-M   'P 1'
#
loop_
_entity.id
_entity.type
_entity.pdbx_description
1 polymer ?
#
loop_
_entity_poly.entity_id
_entity_poly.type
_entity_poly.pdbx_seq_one_letter_code
_entity_poly.pdbx_strand_id
1 'polypeptide(L)'
;KASEIVSDGETIMVESGSSCALLVKQLSETKKDITVITNSSYIARFIRESEGGVTKVIVLGGEYQKEAEVMVGPLVKTCAEAFYVDKLFMGTDGYIPGIGFTSGDMLRVEAAKSMMGSARNSIILTDSSKFSEHGVVMQSRFKDIDMVFTDDQIPSEAKEVLEQNGITVEIVPR
;
A
#
# COMPACT_ATOMS: atom_id res chain seq x y z
N LYS A 1 -7.08 -7.08 -10.56
CA LYS A 1 -8.10 -6.26 -9.89
C LYS A 1 -7.54 -4.89 -9.49
N ALA A 2 -6.63 -4.78 -8.52
CA ALA A 2 -6.12 -3.47 -8.07
C ALA A 2 -5.49 -2.61 -9.21
N SER A 3 -4.89 -3.22 -10.22
CA SER A 3 -4.39 -2.51 -11.41
C SER A 3 -5.49 -1.92 -12.29
N GLU A 4 -6.71 -2.43 -12.22
CA GLU A 4 -7.84 -1.96 -13.03
C GLU A 4 -8.30 -0.55 -12.64
N ILE A 5 -8.11 -0.18 -11.37
CA ILE A 5 -8.46 1.17 -10.87
C ILE A 5 -7.36 2.22 -11.10
N VAL A 6 -6.24 1.85 -11.70
CA VAL A 6 -5.16 2.77 -12.10
C VAL A 6 -5.29 3.08 -13.59
N SER A 7 -5.23 4.36 -13.93
CA SER A 7 -5.33 4.84 -15.32
C SER A 7 -3.96 5.04 -15.95
N ASP A 8 -3.86 4.93 -17.27
CA ASP A 8 -2.63 5.29 -18.00
C ASP A 8 -2.24 6.76 -17.71
N GLY A 9 -0.95 7.01 -17.55
CA GLY A 9 -0.41 8.32 -17.23
C GLY A 9 -0.54 8.72 -15.75
N GLU A 10 -1.10 7.87 -14.90
CA GLU A 10 -1.36 8.21 -13.50
C GLU A 10 -0.07 8.19 -12.66
N THR A 11 -0.01 9.10 -11.68
CA THR A 11 0.98 9.08 -10.61
C THR A 11 0.35 8.50 -9.36
N ILE A 12 0.92 7.43 -8.84
CA ILE A 12 0.44 6.74 -7.63
C ILE A 12 1.55 6.64 -6.59
N MET A 13 1.15 6.51 -5.32
CA MET A 13 2.06 6.07 -4.26
C MET A 13 1.92 4.56 -4.03
N VAL A 14 3.03 3.89 -3.85
CA VAL A 14 3.09 2.46 -3.52
C VAL A 14 4.07 2.30 -2.36
N GLU A 15 3.57 1.86 -1.22
CA GLU A 15 4.37 1.55 -0.04
C GLU A 15 5.15 0.23 -0.29
N SER A 16 5.50 -0.51 0.69
CA SER A 16 6.25 -1.77 0.57
C SER A 16 5.33 -3.00 0.60
N GLY A 17 5.95 -4.16 0.43
CA GLY A 17 5.31 -5.46 0.59
C GLY A 17 5.10 -6.24 -0.71
N SER A 18 4.92 -7.56 -0.56
CA SER A 18 4.80 -8.49 -1.69
C SER A 18 3.55 -8.22 -2.54
N SER A 19 2.42 -7.90 -1.92
CA SER A 19 1.19 -7.57 -2.65
C SER A 19 1.35 -6.28 -3.46
N CYS A 20 2.07 -5.28 -2.92
CA CYS A 20 2.41 -4.06 -3.63
C CYS A 20 3.36 -4.33 -4.83
N ALA A 21 4.32 -5.24 -4.68
CA ALA A 21 5.18 -5.66 -5.79
C ALA A 21 4.40 -6.35 -6.91
N LEU A 22 3.44 -7.21 -6.56
CA LEU A 22 2.55 -7.85 -7.55
C LEU A 22 1.68 -6.82 -8.29
N LEU A 23 1.17 -5.80 -7.59
CA LEU A 23 0.47 -4.68 -8.24
C LEU A 23 1.38 -4.00 -9.26
N VAL A 24 2.59 -3.62 -8.86
CA VAL A 24 3.54 -2.93 -9.74
C VAL A 24 3.91 -3.78 -10.96
N LYS A 25 4.09 -5.09 -10.78
CA LYS A 25 4.27 -6.03 -11.89
C LYS A 25 3.10 -5.95 -12.88
N GLN A 26 1.89 -6.06 -12.37
CA GLN A 26 0.70 -6.01 -13.20
C GLN A 26 0.54 -4.66 -13.92
N LEU A 27 0.89 -3.55 -13.27
CA LEU A 27 0.89 -2.22 -13.90
C LEU A 27 1.91 -2.14 -15.03
N SER A 28 3.12 -2.69 -14.83
CA SER A 28 4.14 -2.72 -15.89
C SER A 28 3.70 -3.50 -17.12
N GLU A 29 2.90 -4.55 -16.95
CA GLU A 29 2.40 -5.40 -18.04
C GLU A 29 1.16 -4.82 -18.74
N THR A 30 0.31 -4.06 -18.03
CA THR A 30 -1.05 -3.72 -18.50
C THR A 30 -1.32 -2.23 -18.70
N LYS A 31 -0.45 -1.35 -18.20
CA LYS A 31 -0.64 0.11 -18.22
C LYS A 31 0.49 0.81 -18.96
N LYS A 32 0.35 2.11 -19.20
CA LYS A 32 1.34 2.96 -19.87
C LYS A 32 1.57 4.23 -19.08
N ASP A 33 2.83 4.70 -19.11
CA ASP A 33 3.27 5.99 -18.55
C ASP A 33 2.96 6.20 -17.06
N ILE A 34 2.96 5.11 -16.27
CA ILE A 34 2.75 5.20 -14.83
C ILE A 34 3.98 5.78 -14.14
N THR A 35 3.73 6.72 -13.23
CA THR A 35 4.74 7.18 -12.27
C THR A 35 4.46 6.57 -10.90
N VAL A 36 5.45 5.88 -10.33
CA VAL A 36 5.36 5.30 -8.97
C VAL A 36 6.22 6.12 -8.02
N ILE A 37 5.61 6.61 -6.94
CA ILE A 37 6.29 7.21 -5.79
C ILE A 37 6.33 6.16 -4.68
N THR A 38 7.50 5.83 -4.15
CA THR A 38 7.64 4.77 -3.14
C THR A 38 8.73 5.09 -2.12
N ASN A 39 8.58 4.59 -0.89
CA ASN A 39 9.66 4.55 0.10
C ASN A 39 10.41 3.21 0.08
N SER A 40 10.10 2.30 -0.83
CA SER A 40 10.67 0.95 -0.88
C SER A 40 11.72 0.81 -1.99
N SER A 41 12.94 0.46 -1.59
CA SER A 41 14.00 0.09 -2.53
C SER A 41 13.70 -1.25 -3.23
N TYR A 42 12.95 -2.14 -2.56
CA TYR A 42 12.47 -3.38 -3.15
C TYR A 42 11.54 -3.10 -4.34
N ILE A 43 10.54 -2.23 -4.16
CA ILE A 43 9.62 -1.82 -5.24
C ILE A 43 10.40 -1.14 -6.38
N ALA A 44 11.30 -0.21 -6.04
CA ALA A 44 12.12 0.49 -7.05
C ALA A 44 12.99 -0.47 -7.87
N ARG A 45 13.63 -1.46 -7.21
CA ARG A 45 14.41 -2.51 -7.88
C ARG A 45 13.52 -3.36 -8.77
N PHE A 46 12.36 -3.75 -8.27
CA PHE A 46 11.41 -4.58 -9.00
C PHE A 46 10.93 -3.90 -10.30
N ILE A 47 10.63 -2.59 -10.24
CA ILE A 47 10.27 -1.79 -11.41
C ILE A 47 11.42 -1.75 -12.42
N ARG A 48 12.66 -1.53 -11.95
CA ARG A 48 13.86 -1.52 -12.82
C ARG A 48 14.05 -2.83 -13.59
N GLU A 49 13.68 -3.96 -12.98
CA GLU A 49 13.81 -5.30 -13.57
C GLU A 49 12.61 -5.68 -14.44
N SER A 50 11.54 -4.88 -14.42
CA SER A 50 10.35 -5.07 -15.26
C SER A 50 10.45 -4.23 -16.52
N GLU A 51 10.03 -4.78 -17.65
CA GLU A 51 9.84 -4.02 -18.90
C GLU A 51 8.40 -3.54 -18.97
N GLY A 52 8.18 -2.28 -19.35
CA GLY A 52 6.83 -1.82 -19.70
C GLY A 52 6.33 -0.58 -18.98
N GLY A 53 5.05 -0.57 -18.60
CA GLY A 53 4.22 0.58 -18.33
C GLY A 53 4.57 1.52 -17.17
N VAL A 54 5.40 1.11 -16.21
CA VAL A 54 5.95 2.03 -15.21
C VAL A 54 7.19 2.71 -15.78
N THR A 55 7.06 3.96 -16.15
CA THR A 55 8.10 4.72 -16.85
C THR A 55 8.93 5.60 -15.94
N LYS A 56 8.41 5.92 -14.76
CA LYS A 56 9.11 6.78 -13.79
C LYS A 56 8.95 6.27 -12.36
N VAL A 57 10.05 6.27 -11.62
CA VAL A 57 10.07 5.94 -10.20
C VAL A 57 10.67 7.12 -9.43
N ILE A 58 9.96 7.53 -8.38
CA ILE A 58 10.43 8.52 -7.41
C ILE A 58 10.59 7.80 -6.07
N VAL A 59 11.81 7.72 -5.57
CA VAL A 59 12.09 7.09 -4.28
C VAL A 59 12.16 8.17 -3.21
N LEU A 60 11.28 8.05 -2.21
CA LEU A 60 11.28 8.93 -1.04
C LEU A 60 12.53 8.65 -0.21
N GLY A 61 13.29 9.69 0.11
CA GLY A 61 14.48 9.59 0.94
C GLY A 61 14.17 9.26 2.40
N GLY A 62 15.18 8.79 3.14
CA GLY A 62 15.00 8.44 4.55
C GLY A 62 16.16 7.60 5.08
N GLU A 63 16.04 7.15 6.33
CA GLU A 63 16.90 6.12 6.90
C GLU A 63 16.54 4.76 6.28
N TYR A 64 17.55 4.01 5.84
CA TYR A 64 17.32 2.74 5.18
C TYR A 64 17.28 1.58 6.16
N GLN A 65 16.11 0.96 6.30
CA GLN A 65 15.93 -0.31 6.99
C GLN A 65 16.26 -1.46 6.05
N LYS A 66 17.42 -2.07 6.23
CA LYS A 66 17.98 -3.09 5.34
C LYS A 66 17.10 -4.34 5.24
N GLU A 67 16.57 -4.81 6.36
CA GLU A 67 15.77 -6.04 6.45
C GLU A 67 14.43 -5.93 5.72
N ALA A 68 13.83 -4.75 5.75
CA ALA A 68 12.55 -4.46 5.09
C ALA A 68 12.72 -3.82 3.71
N GLU A 69 13.93 -3.43 3.32
CA GLU A 69 14.27 -2.73 2.08
C GLU A 69 13.43 -1.44 1.89
N VAL A 70 13.24 -0.67 2.98
CA VAL A 70 12.43 0.56 2.97
C VAL A 70 13.17 1.74 3.59
N MET A 71 12.84 2.94 3.15
CA MET A 71 13.20 4.18 3.80
C MET A 71 12.15 4.53 4.85
N VAL A 72 12.60 5.00 6.03
CA VAL A 72 11.78 5.41 7.16
C VAL A 72 12.27 6.73 7.75
N GLY A 73 11.57 7.21 8.76
CA GLY A 73 11.95 8.41 9.51
C GLY A 73 11.46 9.72 8.89
N PRO A 74 11.85 10.88 9.50
CA PRO A 74 11.24 12.17 9.20
C PRO A 74 11.50 12.66 7.76
N LEU A 75 12.55 12.21 7.10
CA LEU A 75 12.81 12.57 5.69
C LEU A 75 11.76 11.97 4.75
N VAL A 76 11.24 10.77 5.05
CA VAL A 76 10.12 10.19 4.26
C VAL A 76 8.93 11.13 4.29
N LYS A 77 8.58 11.65 5.47
CA LYS A 77 7.50 12.62 5.63
C LYS A 77 7.73 13.88 4.79
N THR A 78 8.90 14.50 4.95
CA THR A 78 9.25 15.71 4.19
C THR A 78 9.20 15.49 2.68
N CYS A 79 9.67 14.32 2.21
CA CYS A 79 9.59 13.98 0.80
C CYS A 79 8.14 13.71 0.34
N ALA A 80 7.35 12.99 1.12
CA ALA A 80 5.96 12.67 0.79
C ALA A 80 5.09 13.93 0.69
N GLU A 81 5.26 14.89 1.60
CA GLU A 81 4.54 16.17 1.63
C GLU A 81 4.74 17.04 0.37
N ALA A 82 5.76 16.74 -0.45
CA ALA A 82 5.95 17.41 -1.74
C ALA A 82 4.97 16.94 -2.83
N PHE A 83 4.19 15.91 -2.56
CA PHE A 83 3.28 15.29 -3.51
C PHE A 83 1.86 15.24 -2.96
N TYR A 84 0.89 15.18 -3.86
CA TYR A 84 -0.48 14.79 -3.55
C TYR A 84 -1.01 13.96 -4.71
N VAL A 85 -1.37 12.71 -4.44
CA VAL A 85 -1.80 11.74 -5.44
C VAL A 85 -3.25 11.28 -5.18
N ASP A 86 -3.89 10.70 -6.18
CA ASP A 86 -5.23 10.15 -5.98
C ASP A 86 -5.22 8.82 -5.21
N LYS A 87 -4.16 8.02 -5.35
CA LYS A 87 -4.11 6.67 -4.76
C LYS A 87 -2.78 6.36 -4.09
N LEU A 88 -2.87 5.86 -2.87
CA LEU A 88 -1.80 5.15 -2.17
C LEU A 88 -2.19 3.67 -2.05
N PHE A 89 -1.31 2.79 -2.48
CA PHE A 89 -1.39 1.35 -2.22
C PHE A 89 -0.40 0.95 -1.15
N MET A 90 -0.85 0.23 -0.14
CA MET A 90 0.01 -0.22 0.96
C MET A 90 -0.38 -1.61 1.46
N GLY A 91 0.59 -2.31 2.04
CA GLY A 91 0.36 -3.58 2.73
C GLY A 91 -0.06 -3.40 4.18
N THR A 92 -0.27 -4.52 4.86
CA THR A 92 -0.46 -4.57 6.32
C THR A 92 0.13 -5.86 6.88
N ASP A 93 0.55 -5.82 8.15
CA ASP A 93 1.02 -7.02 8.84
C ASP A 93 -0.10 -7.72 9.63
N GLY A 94 -1.23 -7.05 9.87
CA GLY A 94 -2.33 -7.63 10.59
C GLY A 94 -3.55 -6.73 10.74
N TYR A 95 -4.56 -7.26 11.42
CA TYR A 95 -5.88 -6.66 11.57
C TYR A 95 -6.39 -6.82 13.00
N ILE A 96 -7.09 -5.82 13.51
CA ILE A 96 -7.82 -5.88 14.78
C ILE A 96 -9.30 -5.60 14.51
N PRO A 97 -10.20 -6.57 14.80
CA PRO A 97 -11.63 -6.42 14.59
C PRO A 97 -12.18 -5.14 15.24
N GLY A 98 -13.00 -4.39 14.50
CA GLY A 98 -13.61 -3.15 14.97
C GLY A 98 -12.67 -1.95 15.15
N ILE A 99 -11.37 -2.07 14.85
CA ILE A 99 -10.38 -1.02 15.10
C ILE A 99 -9.64 -0.59 13.83
N GLY A 100 -8.96 -1.52 13.14
CA GLY A 100 -8.16 -1.19 11.95
C GLY A 100 -7.03 -2.16 11.65
N PHE A 101 -6.03 -1.67 10.93
CA PHE A 101 -4.89 -2.44 10.48
C PHE A 101 -3.63 -2.12 11.28
N THR A 102 -2.74 -3.09 11.43
CA THR A 102 -1.57 -3.03 12.30
C THR A 102 -0.29 -3.45 11.60
N SER A 103 0.83 -3.04 12.17
CA SER A 103 2.17 -3.44 11.75
C SER A 103 3.07 -3.77 12.94
N GLY A 104 4.19 -4.41 12.66
CA GLY A 104 5.20 -4.75 13.67
C GLY A 104 6.23 -3.65 13.96
N ASP A 105 6.32 -2.60 13.13
CA ASP A 105 7.39 -1.60 13.20
C ASP A 105 6.85 -0.17 13.19
N MET A 106 7.23 0.61 14.21
CA MET A 106 6.74 1.98 14.40
C MET A 106 7.24 2.94 13.32
N LEU A 107 8.49 2.84 12.89
CA LEU A 107 9.05 3.74 11.87
C LEU A 107 8.44 3.49 10.50
N ARG A 108 8.15 2.23 10.16
CA ARG A 108 7.40 1.89 8.93
C ARG A 108 5.98 2.44 8.99
N VAL A 109 5.32 2.33 10.15
CA VAL A 109 3.98 2.91 10.34
C VAL A 109 4.00 4.43 10.19
N GLU A 110 4.98 5.13 10.73
CA GLU A 110 5.11 6.58 10.57
C GLU A 110 5.33 6.98 9.10
N ALA A 111 6.14 6.21 8.36
CA ALA A 111 6.33 6.42 6.93
C ALA A 111 5.00 6.20 6.16
N ALA A 112 4.30 5.10 6.41
CA ALA A 112 3.01 4.81 5.79
C ALA A 112 1.97 5.92 6.09
N LYS A 113 1.85 6.38 7.34
CA LYS A 113 0.98 7.50 7.72
C LYS A 113 1.32 8.80 7.01
N SER A 114 2.61 9.06 6.80
CA SER A 114 3.05 10.24 6.07
C SER A 114 2.62 10.17 4.59
N MET A 115 2.73 9.00 3.97
CA MET A 115 2.26 8.76 2.61
C MET A 115 0.72 8.84 2.52
N MET A 116 -0.02 8.33 3.53
CA MET A 116 -1.48 8.48 3.61
C MET A 116 -1.91 9.95 3.64
N GLY A 117 -1.19 10.81 4.36
CA GLY A 117 -1.44 12.26 4.39
C GLY A 117 -1.26 12.96 3.03
N SER A 118 -0.57 12.32 2.09
CA SER A 118 -0.28 12.83 0.74
C SER A 118 -1.09 12.13 -0.37
N ALA A 119 -2.14 11.39 0.00
CA ALA A 119 -3.01 10.69 -0.93
C ALA A 119 -4.49 10.97 -0.62
N ARG A 120 -5.32 10.98 -1.68
CA ARG A 120 -6.77 11.12 -1.53
C ARG A 120 -7.41 9.83 -1.02
N ASN A 121 -6.97 8.69 -1.56
CA ASN A 121 -7.50 7.37 -1.22
C ASN A 121 -6.37 6.46 -0.74
N SER A 122 -6.57 5.86 0.42
CA SER A 122 -5.67 4.87 1.00
C SER A 122 -6.23 3.47 0.79
N ILE A 123 -5.48 2.63 0.10
CA ILE A 123 -5.91 1.31 -0.38
C ILE A 123 -5.01 0.24 0.21
N ILE A 124 -5.59 -0.69 0.97
CA ILE A 124 -4.86 -1.85 1.51
C ILE A 124 -4.86 -2.99 0.49
N LEU A 125 -3.69 -3.55 0.25
CA LEU A 125 -3.50 -4.80 -0.50
C LEU A 125 -3.02 -5.88 0.47
N THR A 126 -3.84 -6.88 0.71
CA THR A 126 -3.53 -7.92 1.70
C THR A 126 -4.07 -9.28 1.27
N ASP A 127 -3.55 -10.34 1.84
CA ASP A 127 -4.15 -11.66 1.78
C ASP A 127 -4.95 -11.95 3.06
N SER A 128 -5.83 -12.96 2.98
CA SER A 128 -6.74 -13.32 4.07
C SER A 128 -6.05 -13.76 5.35
N SER A 129 -4.79 -14.23 5.31
CA SER A 129 -4.07 -14.63 6.52
C SER A 129 -3.89 -13.48 7.50
N LYS A 130 -3.78 -12.24 6.99
CA LYS A 130 -3.56 -11.04 7.81
C LYS A 130 -4.76 -10.65 8.68
N PHE A 131 -5.93 -11.19 8.39
CA PHE A 131 -7.09 -11.01 9.26
C PHE A 131 -7.06 -11.86 10.54
N SER A 132 -6.15 -12.83 10.62
CA SER A 132 -5.89 -13.65 11.81
C SER A 132 -4.63 -13.25 12.56
N GLU A 133 -3.90 -12.27 12.07
CA GLU A 133 -2.65 -11.77 12.63
C GLU A 133 -2.83 -10.34 13.15
N HIS A 134 -2.00 -9.92 14.08
CA HIS A 134 -1.92 -8.51 14.49
C HIS A 134 -0.50 -8.13 14.90
N GLY A 135 -0.11 -6.93 14.52
CA GLY A 135 1.09 -6.27 15.01
C GLY A 135 0.81 -5.42 16.25
N VAL A 136 1.85 -4.93 16.88
CA VAL A 136 1.75 -4.12 18.11
C VAL A 136 1.56 -2.62 17.83
N VAL A 137 1.74 -2.18 16.58
CA VAL A 137 1.66 -0.77 16.20
C VAL A 137 0.44 -0.55 15.32
N MET A 138 -0.40 0.43 15.69
CA MET A 138 -1.56 0.82 14.89
C MET A 138 -1.12 1.55 13.61
N GLN A 139 -1.31 0.89 12.46
CA GLN A 139 -0.98 1.44 11.15
C GLN A 139 -2.06 2.41 10.67
N SER A 140 -3.31 1.97 10.68
CA SER A 140 -4.46 2.79 10.25
C SER A 140 -5.73 2.38 10.97
N ARG A 141 -6.61 3.34 11.21
CA ARG A 141 -8.00 3.05 11.62
C ARG A 141 -8.88 2.91 10.38
N PHE A 142 -10.06 2.33 10.53
CA PHE A 142 -10.99 2.15 9.42
C PHE A 142 -11.32 3.47 8.69
N LYS A 143 -11.51 4.54 9.43
CA LYS A 143 -11.78 5.89 8.84
C LYS A 143 -10.67 6.43 7.93
N ASP A 144 -9.48 5.85 8.01
CA ASP A 144 -8.30 6.28 7.25
C ASP A 144 -8.11 5.44 5.96
N ILE A 145 -9.00 4.45 5.72
CA ILE A 145 -8.93 3.49 4.61
C ILE A 145 -10.21 3.57 3.78
N ASP A 146 -10.04 3.67 2.48
CA ASP A 146 -11.14 3.76 1.51
C ASP A 146 -11.47 2.39 0.90
N MET A 147 -10.45 1.55 0.68
CA MET A 147 -10.63 0.28 -0.02
C MET A 147 -9.64 -0.78 0.47
N VAL A 148 -10.08 -2.04 0.43
CA VAL A 148 -9.28 -3.22 0.71
C VAL A 148 -9.41 -4.21 -0.45
N PHE A 149 -8.29 -4.64 -1.03
CA PHE A 149 -8.23 -5.80 -1.91
C PHE A 149 -7.70 -6.99 -1.12
N THR A 150 -8.42 -8.09 -1.16
CA THR A 150 -8.04 -9.34 -0.49
C THR A 150 -8.54 -10.55 -1.27
N ASP A 151 -8.10 -11.74 -0.87
CA ASP A 151 -8.57 -12.98 -1.50
C ASP A 151 -9.92 -13.46 -0.92
N ASP A 152 -10.48 -14.50 -1.54
CA ASP A 152 -11.80 -15.08 -1.24
C ASP A 152 -11.89 -15.85 0.08
N GLN A 153 -10.78 -15.95 0.84
CA GLN A 153 -10.75 -16.58 2.16
C GLN A 153 -10.82 -15.57 3.32
N ILE A 154 -11.09 -14.30 3.03
CA ILE A 154 -11.36 -13.32 4.09
C ILE A 154 -12.49 -13.82 5.02
N PRO A 155 -12.33 -13.76 6.36
CA PRO A 155 -13.44 -14.07 7.27
C PRO A 155 -14.66 -13.20 6.98
N SER A 156 -15.83 -13.81 6.88
CA SER A 156 -17.08 -13.08 6.56
C SER A 156 -17.37 -11.94 7.54
N GLU A 157 -17.12 -12.18 8.83
CA GLU A 157 -17.26 -11.15 9.87
C GLU A 157 -16.33 -9.95 9.63
N ALA A 158 -15.07 -10.19 9.22
CA ALA A 158 -14.15 -9.11 8.93
C ALA A 158 -14.60 -8.28 7.72
N LYS A 159 -15.09 -8.95 6.66
CA LYS A 159 -15.66 -8.30 5.49
C LYS A 159 -16.84 -7.41 5.86
N GLU A 160 -17.81 -7.96 6.61
CA GLU A 160 -18.99 -7.21 7.06
C GLU A 160 -18.61 -5.98 7.89
N VAL A 161 -17.65 -6.11 8.82
CA VAL A 161 -17.17 -5.00 9.64
C VAL A 161 -16.51 -3.90 8.78
N LEU A 162 -15.70 -4.27 7.80
CA LEU A 162 -15.09 -3.30 6.87
C LEU A 162 -16.15 -2.54 6.08
N GLU A 163 -17.11 -3.26 5.47
CA GLU A 163 -18.17 -2.65 4.67
C GLU A 163 -19.10 -1.75 5.51
N GLN A 164 -19.43 -2.14 6.74
CA GLN A 164 -20.20 -1.32 7.70
C GLN A 164 -19.48 -0.02 8.10
N ASN A 165 -18.14 0.01 8.01
CA ASN A 165 -17.35 1.21 8.24
C ASN A 165 -17.08 2.03 6.97
N GLY A 166 -17.78 1.70 5.87
CA GLY A 166 -17.70 2.45 4.61
C GLY A 166 -16.50 2.08 3.73
N ILE A 167 -15.78 1.01 4.06
CA ILE A 167 -14.63 0.55 3.27
C ILE A 167 -15.13 -0.36 2.14
N THR A 168 -14.71 -0.07 0.92
CA THR A 168 -14.99 -0.96 -0.22
C THR A 168 -14.08 -2.18 -0.14
N VAL A 169 -14.68 -3.39 -0.12
CA VAL A 169 -13.93 -4.66 -0.10
C VAL A 169 -14.01 -5.34 -1.45
N GLU A 170 -12.89 -5.44 -2.13
CA GLU A 170 -12.74 -6.10 -3.43
C GLU A 170 -12.11 -7.49 -3.26
N ILE A 171 -12.86 -8.51 -3.62
CA ILE A 171 -12.40 -9.90 -3.55
C ILE A 171 -11.70 -10.29 -4.86
N VAL A 172 -10.50 -10.83 -4.70
CA VAL A 172 -9.70 -11.37 -5.80
C VAL A 172 -9.65 -12.88 -5.66
N PRO A 173 -10.14 -13.66 -6.63
CA PRO A 173 -10.00 -15.11 -6.60
C PRO A 173 -8.52 -15.52 -6.52
N ARG A 174 -8.23 -16.54 -5.74
CA ARG A 174 -6.88 -17.14 -5.66
C ARG A 174 -6.49 -17.87 -6.91
#